data_68b237655b8b353d0a505fe46db637e1
#
_entry.id   68b237655b8b353d0a505fe46db637e1
#
_cell.length_a   1.000
_cell.length_b   1.000
_cell.length_c   1.000
_cell.angle_alpha   90.00
_cell.angle_beta   90.00
_cell.angle_gamma   90.00
#
_symmetry.space_group_name_H-M   'P 1'
#
loop_
_entity.id
_entity.type
_entity.pdbx_description
1 polymer ?
#
loop_
_entity_poly.entity_id
_entity_poly.type
_entity_poly.pdbx_seq_one_letter_code
_entity_poly.pdbx_strand_id
1 'polypeptide(L)'
;AGEVSSRHSILEDGGETNKTHVKDNAAKRYCVLREIIETERTYVAGLSELMDIYLKRARQPMDGVSDERVMSVEKERIIFGHIEVIIQFHQGAFLPELERKTAALFKISELDEEQHASLSAQVAADVANVFSEYATYFKMYTNYVNQYETALKIISQWHEPISPRVKTAIKSSSTSLASIGQRFLN
;
A
#
# COMPACT_ATOMS: atom_id res chain seq x y z
N ALA A 1 -71.37 -17.99 19.15
CA ALA A 1 -70.70 -16.85 18.56
C ALA A 1 -69.38 -16.65 19.29
N GLY A 2 -68.28 -17.02 18.70
CA GLY A 2 -66.95 -16.88 19.25
C GLY A 2 -65.99 -16.67 18.11
N GLU A 3 -65.50 -15.46 17.98
CA GLU A 3 -64.43 -15.09 17.07
C GLU A 3 -63.13 -15.77 17.46
N VAL A 4 -62.49 -16.42 16.48
CA VAL A 4 -61.09 -16.80 16.55
C VAL A 4 -60.36 -15.92 15.56
N SER A 5 -59.78 -14.84 16.10
CA SER A 5 -58.98 -13.86 15.37
C SER A 5 -57.63 -14.43 15.01
N SER A 6 -57.32 -14.23 13.76
CA SER A 6 -56.09 -14.47 13.04
C SER A 6 -54.86 -13.89 13.77
N ARG A 7 -53.90 -14.73 14.15
CA ARG A 7 -52.54 -14.35 14.47
C ARG A 7 -51.58 -15.21 13.67
N HIS A 8 -51.38 -14.85 12.40
CA HIS A 8 -50.27 -15.38 11.63
C HIS A 8 -49.87 -14.38 10.59
N SER A 9 -48.80 -13.64 10.85
CA SER A 9 -47.92 -13.06 9.84
C SER A 9 -47.13 -11.85 10.38
N ILE A 10 -46.16 -12.05 11.25
CA ILE A 10 -45.06 -11.09 11.48
C ILE A 10 -43.83 -11.89 11.95
N LEU A 11 -43.17 -12.67 11.12
CA LEU A 11 -41.88 -13.28 11.46
C LEU A 11 -40.99 -13.62 10.24
N GLU A 12 -41.30 -13.17 9.01
CA GLU A 12 -40.49 -13.54 7.84
C GLU A 12 -39.64 -12.39 7.26
N ASP A 13 -39.79 -11.15 7.71
CA ASP A 13 -39.06 -10.02 7.13
C ASP A 13 -37.65 -9.76 7.72
N GLY A 14 -37.32 -10.31 8.87
CA GLY A 14 -36.03 -10.14 9.53
C GLY A 14 -34.88 -10.96 8.92
N GLY A 15 -35.20 -12.04 8.21
CA GLY A 15 -34.21 -12.96 7.65
C GLY A 15 -33.61 -12.50 6.33
N GLU A 16 -34.38 -11.82 5.51
CA GLU A 16 -33.96 -11.39 4.16
C GLU A 16 -33.14 -10.11 4.19
N THR A 17 -33.51 -9.16 5.04
CA THR A 17 -32.73 -7.94 5.28
C THR A 17 -31.35 -8.26 5.88
N ASN A 18 -31.25 -9.20 6.79
CA ASN A 18 -29.97 -9.60 7.40
C ASN A 18 -29.04 -10.30 6.38
N LYS A 19 -29.57 -11.14 5.51
CA LYS A 19 -28.79 -11.78 4.42
C LYS A 19 -28.26 -10.76 3.42
N THR A 20 -29.06 -9.77 3.05
CA THR A 20 -28.65 -8.71 2.13
C THR A 20 -27.51 -7.87 2.72
N HIS A 21 -27.57 -7.49 3.99
CA HIS A 21 -26.50 -6.77 4.68
C HIS A 21 -25.19 -7.59 4.79
N VAL A 22 -25.28 -8.89 5.01
CA VAL A 22 -24.10 -9.77 5.06
C VAL A 22 -23.41 -9.86 3.70
N LYS A 23 -24.18 -9.96 2.60
CA LYS A 23 -23.67 -9.93 1.23
C LYS A 23 -22.96 -8.61 0.89
N ASP A 24 -23.60 -7.49 1.16
CA ASP A 24 -23.02 -6.16 0.91
C ASP A 24 -21.70 -5.96 1.66
N ASN A 25 -21.62 -6.43 2.90
CA ASN A 25 -20.41 -6.35 3.69
C ASN A 25 -19.29 -7.27 3.17
N ALA A 26 -19.61 -8.46 2.68
CA ALA A 26 -18.66 -9.38 2.09
C ALA A 26 -18.05 -8.79 0.79
N ALA A 27 -18.90 -8.27 -0.09
CA ALA A 27 -18.46 -7.63 -1.32
C ALA A 27 -17.58 -6.38 -1.04
N LYS A 28 -17.97 -5.55 -0.08
CA LYS A 28 -17.16 -4.40 0.35
C LYS A 28 -15.81 -4.83 0.89
N ARG A 29 -15.75 -5.84 1.77
CA ARG A 29 -14.48 -6.37 2.29
C ARG A 29 -13.59 -6.88 1.16
N TYR A 30 -14.14 -7.64 0.22
CA TYR A 30 -13.40 -8.13 -0.95
C TYR A 30 -12.77 -6.97 -1.74
N CYS A 31 -13.55 -5.93 -2.06
CA CYS A 31 -13.05 -4.76 -2.79
C CYS A 31 -11.93 -4.04 -2.02
N VAL A 32 -12.10 -3.82 -0.72
CA VAL A 32 -11.09 -3.15 0.12
C VAL A 32 -9.81 -3.99 0.23
N LEU A 33 -9.92 -5.29 0.45
CA LEU A 33 -8.75 -6.18 0.51
C LEU A 33 -7.99 -6.20 -0.81
N ARG A 34 -8.71 -6.24 -1.92
CA ARG A 34 -8.12 -6.15 -3.25
C ARG A 34 -7.42 -4.80 -3.47
N GLU A 35 -8.05 -3.69 -3.11
CA GLU A 35 -7.47 -2.35 -3.20
C GLU A 35 -6.18 -2.25 -2.39
N ILE A 36 -6.14 -2.79 -1.17
CA ILE A 36 -4.93 -2.82 -0.33
C ILE A 36 -3.78 -3.50 -1.07
N ILE A 37 -4.01 -4.69 -1.63
CA ILE A 37 -2.97 -5.44 -2.35
C ILE A 37 -2.51 -4.73 -3.62
N GLU A 38 -3.45 -4.25 -4.43
CA GLU A 38 -3.13 -3.56 -5.69
C GLU A 38 -2.38 -2.24 -5.44
N THR A 39 -2.77 -1.52 -4.41
CA THR A 39 -2.08 -0.29 -4.00
C THR A 39 -0.66 -0.58 -3.52
N GLU A 40 -0.48 -1.62 -2.71
CA GLU A 40 0.83 -2.01 -2.21
C GLU A 40 1.76 -2.48 -3.35
N ARG A 41 1.26 -3.30 -4.28
CA ARG A 41 2.00 -3.70 -5.48
C ARG A 41 2.47 -2.50 -6.30
N THR A 42 1.56 -1.57 -6.54
CA THR A 42 1.86 -0.34 -7.29
C THR A 42 2.91 0.50 -6.57
N TYR A 43 2.82 0.58 -5.25
CA TYR A 43 3.79 1.28 -4.43
C TYR A 43 5.19 0.66 -4.52
N VAL A 44 5.30 -0.65 -4.33
CA VAL A 44 6.57 -1.39 -4.45
C VAL A 44 7.16 -1.26 -5.85
N ALA A 45 6.33 -1.37 -6.90
CA ALA A 45 6.79 -1.18 -8.28
C ALA A 45 7.36 0.23 -8.52
N GLY A 46 6.68 1.28 -8.03
CA GLY A 46 7.16 2.66 -8.13
C GLY A 46 8.46 2.91 -7.39
N LEU A 47 8.62 2.34 -6.19
CA LEU A 47 9.88 2.43 -5.45
C LEU A 47 11.01 1.68 -6.17
N SER A 48 10.73 0.51 -6.74
CA SER A 48 11.71 -0.27 -7.52
C SER A 48 12.19 0.50 -8.74
N GLU A 49 11.26 1.12 -9.47
CA GLU A 49 11.58 1.96 -10.62
C GLU A 49 12.48 3.15 -10.23
N LEU A 50 12.17 3.80 -9.10
CA LEU A 50 12.98 4.90 -8.57
C LEU A 50 14.41 4.44 -8.27
N MET A 51 14.58 3.28 -7.64
CA MET A 51 15.88 2.72 -7.30
C MET A 51 16.65 2.30 -8.55
N ASP A 52 15.99 1.65 -9.49
CA ASP A 52 16.61 1.13 -10.71
C ASP A 52 17.06 2.23 -11.67
N ILE A 53 16.26 3.28 -11.80
CA ILE A 53 16.57 4.37 -12.73
C ILE A 53 17.50 5.41 -12.10
N TYR A 54 17.14 5.91 -10.90
CA TYR A 54 17.80 7.08 -10.34
C TYR A 54 18.98 6.73 -9.45
N LEU A 55 18.85 5.76 -8.54
CA LEU A 55 19.94 5.39 -7.66
C LEU A 55 21.07 4.72 -8.44
N LYS A 56 20.77 3.80 -9.35
CA LYS A 56 21.79 3.19 -10.20
C LYS A 56 22.56 4.25 -11.00
N ARG A 57 21.85 5.24 -11.57
CA ARG A 57 22.50 6.34 -12.28
C ARG A 57 23.35 7.22 -11.37
N ALA A 58 22.88 7.53 -10.17
CA ALA A 58 23.63 8.30 -9.18
C ALA A 58 24.96 7.64 -8.78
N ARG A 59 25.02 6.32 -8.82
CA ARG A 59 26.21 5.50 -8.49
C ARG A 59 27.18 5.34 -9.65
N GLN A 60 26.78 5.64 -10.89
CA GLN A 60 27.63 5.49 -12.06
C GLN A 60 28.70 6.60 -12.11
N PRO A 61 29.88 6.32 -12.72
CA PRO A 61 30.88 7.35 -13.00
C PRO A 61 30.34 8.40 -13.97
N MET A 62 30.82 9.61 -13.87
CA MET A 62 30.52 10.69 -14.80
C MET A 62 31.28 10.43 -16.10
N ASP A 63 30.57 10.02 -17.16
CA ASP A 63 31.00 9.88 -18.55
C ASP A 63 32.44 9.38 -18.78
N GLY A 64 32.82 8.26 -18.18
CA GLY A 64 33.97 7.45 -18.58
C GLY A 64 35.37 8.08 -18.38
N VAL A 65 35.47 9.23 -17.77
CA VAL A 65 36.76 10.00 -17.69
C VAL A 65 37.34 10.07 -16.27
N SER A 66 36.54 9.79 -15.25
CA SER A 66 37.03 9.80 -13.84
C SER A 66 36.33 8.77 -12.98
N ASP A 67 36.99 8.33 -11.90
CA ASP A 67 36.37 7.54 -10.81
C ASP A 67 35.29 8.35 -10.04
N GLU A 68 34.96 9.55 -10.50
CA GLU A 68 34.05 10.46 -9.83
C GLU A 68 32.60 10.09 -10.16
N ARG A 69 31.84 9.73 -9.14
CA ARG A 69 30.42 9.37 -9.25
C ARG A 69 29.58 10.62 -9.61
N VAL A 70 28.49 10.40 -10.35
CA VAL A 70 27.50 11.45 -10.67
C VAL A 70 27.01 12.16 -9.42
N MET A 71 26.91 11.43 -8.31
CA MET A 71 26.50 11.96 -7.01
C MET A 71 27.46 11.51 -5.89
N SER A 72 27.82 12.45 -4.99
CA SER A 72 28.59 12.08 -3.80
C SER A 72 27.83 11.12 -2.89
N VAL A 73 28.54 10.23 -2.20
CA VAL A 73 27.97 9.24 -1.27
C VAL A 73 27.09 9.89 -0.20
N GLU A 74 27.47 11.09 0.27
CA GLU A 74 26.71 11.82 1.28
C GLU A 74 25.34 12.29 0.73
N LYS A 75 25.33 12.89 -0.46
CA LYS A 75 24.07 13.31 -1.11
C LYS A 75 23.18 12.13 -1.44
N GLU A 76 23.76 11.02 -1.94
CA GLU A 76 23.05 9.79 -2.20
C GLU A 76 22.34 9.28 -0.94
N ARG A 77 23.07 9.23 0.19
CA ARG A 77 22.51 8.77 1.47
C ARG A 77 21.34 9.64 1.94
N ILE A 78 21.45 10.96 1.77
CA ILE A 78 20.39 11.90 2.15
C ILE A 78 19.15 11.72 1.26
N ILE A 79 19.33 11.51 -0.04
CA ILE A 79 18.22 11.43 -0.99
C ILE A 79 17.59 10.03 -0.99
N PHE A 80 18.39 8.97 -1.03
CA PHE A 80 17.93 7.60 -1.27
C PHE A 80 18.02 6.66 -0.07
N GLY A 81 18.85 6.96 0.95
CA GLY A 81 19.15 6.00 2.02
C GLY A 81 17.93 5.51 2.79
N HIS A 82 16.93 6.37 3.03
CA HIS A 82 15.68 5.95 3.67
C HIS A 82 14.75 5.21 2.72
N ILE A 83 14.81 5.52 1.43
CA ILE A 83 13.99 4.84 0.41
C ILE A 83 14.46 3.38 0.25
N GLU A 84 15.77 3.12 0.31
CA GLU A 84 16.29 1.74 0.30
C GLU A 84 15.74 0.89 1.45
N VAL A 85 15.65 1.45 2.64
CA VAL A 85 15.08 0.74 3.80
C VAL A 85 13.59 0.50 3.62
N ILE A 86 12.87 1.50 3.12
CA ILE A 86 11.42 1.40 2.87
C ILE A 86 11.13 0.31 1.83
N ILE A 87 11.83 0.31 0.69
CA ILE A 87 11.59 -0.70 -0.36
C ILE A 87 11.95 -2.10 0.12
N GLN A 88 13.05 -2.28 0.84
CA GLN A 88 13.43 -3.57 1.40
C GLN A 88 12.35 -4.15 2.31
N PHE A 89 11.74 -3.31 3.14
CA PHE A 89 10.64 -3.71 4.00
C PHE A 89 9.39 -4.10 3.21
N HIS A 90 8.93 -3.21 2.33
CA HIS A 90 7.69 -3.44 1.58
C HIS A 90 7.80 -4.61 0.61
N GLN A 91 8.91 -4.70 -0.14
CA GLN A 91 9.13 -5.74 -1.13
C GLN A 91 9.52 -7.08 -0.49
N GLY A 92 10.31 -7.05 0.59
CA GLY A 92 10.88 -8.26 1.19
C GLY A 92 10.00 -8.91 2.26
N ALA A 93 9.10 -8.15 2.90
CA ALA A 93 8.32 -8.64 4.02
C ALA A 93 6.82 -8.29 3.92
N PHE A 94 6.46 -7.03 3.80
CA PHE A 94 5.08 -6.60 3.99
C PHE A 94 4.16 -7.04 2.84
N LEU A 95 4.51 -6.77 1.57
CA LEU A 95 3.73 -7.20 0.41
C LEU A 95 3.62 -8.73 0.31
N PRO A 96 4.73 -9.52 0.44
CA PRO A 96 4.62 -10.98 0.40
C PRO A 96 3.69 -11.56 1.47
N GLU A 97 3.69 -10.99 2.67
CA GLU A 97 2.83 -11.46 3.74
C GLU A 97 1.35 -11.11 3.48
N LEU A 98 1.06 -9.90 3.00
CA LEU A 98 -0.29 -9.52 2.57
C LEU A 98 -0.79 -10.44 1.45
N GLU A 99 0.02 -10.72 0.43
CA GLU A 99 -0.34 -11.62 -0.67
C GLU A 99 -0.60 -13.04 -0.17
N ARG A 100 0.22 -13.54 0.74
CA ARG A 100 0.05 -14.87 1.34
C ARG A 100 -1.28 -14.99 2.09
N LYS A 101 -1.65 -13.98 2.87
CA LYS A 101 -2.89 -13.97 3.65
C LYS A 101 -4.14 -13.84 2.78
N THR A 102 -4.04 -13.13 1.68
CA THR A 102 -5.20 -12.88 0.78
C THR A 102 -5.32 -13.92 -0.34
N ALA A 103 -4.31 -14.77 -0.56
CA ALA A 103 -4.25 -15.71 -1.68
C ALA A 103 -5.48 -16.61 -1.80
N ALA A 104 -6.02 -17.11 -0.69
CA ALA A 104 -7.20 -17.96 -0.69
C ALA A 104 -8.41 -17.23 -1.25
N LEU A 105 -8.66 -15.99 -0.81
CA LEU A 105 -9.83 -15.21 -1.20
C LEU A 105 -9.84 -14.87 -2.72
N PHE A 106 -8.67 -14.68 -3.32
CA PHE A 106 -8.57 -14.27 -4.73
C PHE A 106 -8.45 -15.44 -5.72
N LYS A 107 -8.22 -16.66 -5.22
CA LYS A 107 -8.05 -17.86 -6.08
C LYS A 107 -9.34 -18.68 -6.24
N ILE A 108 -10.32 -18.52 -5.38
CA ILE A 108 -11.48 -19.39 -5.35
C ILE A 108 -12.64 -18.73 -6.09
N SER A 109 -13.05 -19.32 -7.21
CA SER A 109 -14.19 -18.88 -8.03
C SER A 109 -15.51 -19.61 -7.72
N GLU A 110 -15.50 -20.63 -6.85
CA GLU A 110 -16.62 -21.57 -6.66
C GLU A 110 -17.17 -21.62 -5.24
N LEU A 111 -17.02 -20.54 -4.45
CA LEU A 111 -17.62 -20.47 -3.11
C LEU A 111 -19.08 -20.03 -3.20
N ASP A 112 -19.94 -20.65 -2.36
CA ASP A 112 -21.24 -20.09 -2.08
C ASP A 112 -21.12 -18.76 -1.29
N GLU A 113 -22.24 -18.03 -1.19
CA GLU A 113 -22.25 -16.70 -0.60
C GLU A 113 -21.86 -16.68 0.89
N GLU A 114 -22.24 -17.70 1.65
CA GLU A 114 -21.94 -17.79 3.07
C GLU A 114 -20.46 -18.12 3.30
N GLN A 115 -19.93 -19.04 2.52
CA GLN A 115 -18.50 -19.37 2.52
C GLN A 115 -17.65 -18.16 2.12
N HIS A 116 -18.07 -17.40 1.10
CA HIS A 116 -17.39 -16.18 0.68
C HIS A 116 -17.42 -15.09 1.78
N ALA A 117 -18.56 -14.92 2.44
CA ALA A 117 -18.70 -13.96 3.54
C ALA A 117 -17.81 -14.33 4.73
N SER A 118 -17.78 -15.62 5.12
CA SER A 118 -16.94 -16.13 6.19
C SER A 118 -15.46 -15.97 5.87
N LEU A 119 -15.03 -16.42 4.67
CA LEU A 119 -13.65 -16.32 4.23
C LEU A 119 -13.17 -14.87 4.16
N SER A 120 -13.99 -13.96 3.61
CA SER A 120 -13.63 -12.55 3.51
C SER A 120 -13.46 -11.90 4.88
N ALA A 121 -14.24 -12.30 5.88
CA ALA A 121 -14.12 -11.83 7.26
C ALA A 121 -12.81 -12.35 7.91
N GLN A 122 -12.50 -13.63 7.72
CA GLN A 122 -11.26 -14.23 8.23
C GLN A 122 -10.03 -13.56 7.60
N VAL A 123 -10.03 -13.40 6.28
CA VAL A 123 -8.92 -12.74 5.58
C VAL A 123 -8.76 -11.28 6.00
N ALA A 124 -9.85 -10.55 6.25
CA ALA A 124 -9.79 -9.19 6.78
C ALA A 124 -9.12 -9.13 8.15
N ALA A 125 -9.44 -10.08 9.04
CA ALA A 125 -8.79 -10.20 10.35
C ALA A 125 -7.30 -10.54 10.20
N ASP A 126 -6.96 -11.45 9.30
CA ASP A 126 -5.57 -11.82 9.03
C ASP A 126 -4.76 -10.65 8.48
N VAL A 127 -5.32 -9.86 7.57
CA VAL A 127 -4.67 -8.64 7.05
C VAL A 127 -4.50 -7.59 8.17
N ALA A 128 -5.51 -7.40 9.02
CA ALA A 128 -5.39 -6.50 10.18
C ALA A 128 -4.25 -6.93 11.13
N ASN A 129 -4.09 -8.24 11.33
CA ASN A 129 -2.97 -8.78 12.11
C ASN A 129 -1.61 -8.49 11.46
N VAL A 130 -1.50 -8.59 10.14
CA VAL A 130 -0.28 -8.20 9.42
C VAL A 130 0.06 -6.72 9.69
N PHE A 131 -0.90 -5.81 9.58
CA PHE A 131 -0.66 -4.40 9.91
C PHE A 131 -0.22 -4.21 11.37
N SER A 132 -0.81 -4.94 12.30
CA SER A 132 -0.45 -4.88 13.72
C SER A 132 0.96 -5.39 13.98
N GLU A 133 1.35 -6.50 13.38
CA GLU A 133 2.69 -7.08 13.51
C GLU A 133 3.77 -6.15 12.94
N TYR A 134 3.49 -5.51 11.82
CA TYR A 134 4.43 -4.61 11.15
C TYR A 134 4.32 -3.15 11.58
N ALA A 135 3.40 -2.78 12.49
CA ALA A 135 3.16 -1.40 12.91
C ALA A 135 4.43 -0.64 13.32
N THR A 136 5.33 -1.33 14.03
CA THR A 136 6.60 -0.73 14.50
C THR A 136 7.54 -0.37 13.35
N TYR A 137 7.50 -1.12 12.25
CA TYR A 137 8.36 -0.86 11.08
C TYR A 137 7.96 0.41 10.34
N PHE A 138 6.70 0.82 10.38
CA PHE A 138 6.24 2.07 9.77
C PHE A 138 6.89 3.32 10.38
N LYS A 139 7.54 3.22 11.55
CA LYS A 139 8.33 4.32 12.13
C LYS A 139 9.50 4.76 11.24
N MET A 140 9.94 3.90 10.30
CA MET A 140 10.98 4.28 9.32
C MET A 140 10.57 5.49 8.47
N TYR A 141 9.27 5.70 8.24
CA TYR A 141 8.77 6.87 7.52
C TYR A 141 9.03 8.19 8.24
N THR A 142 9.16 8.18 9.56
CA THR A 142 9.51 9.39 10.33
C THR A 142 10.86 9.95 9.88
N ASN A 143 11.86 9.08 9.70
CA ASN A 143 13.18 9.51 9.23
C ASN A 143 13.13 10.03 7.79
N TYR A 144 12.37 9.35 6.91
CA TYR A 144 12.15 9.81 5.54
C TYR A 144 11.51 11.21 5.50
N VAL A 145 10.43 11.43 6.25
CA VAL A 145 9.72 12.72 6.30
C VAL A 145 10.61 13.81 6.86
N ASN A 146 11.36 13.55 7.93
CA ASN A 146 12.26 14.51 8.54
C ASN A 146 13.40 14.94 7.60
N GLN A 147 13.84 14.08 6.69
CA GLN A 147 14.91 14.42 5.73
C GLN A 147 14.39 14.92 4.38
N TYR A 148 13.09 14.82 4.13
CA TYR A 148 12.48 15.13 2.84
C TYR A 148 12.81 16.55 2.35
N GLU A 149 12.69 17.56 3.21
CA GLU A 149 13.00 18.96 2.84
C GLU A 149 14.49 19.14 2.48
N THR A 150 15.38 18.46 3.21
CA THR A 150 16.81 18.51 2.94
C THR A 150 17.14 17.87 1.60
N ALA A 151 16.54 16.70 1.32
CA ALA A 151 16.67 16.02 0.03
C ALA A 151 16.16 16.90 -1.12
N LEU A 152 14.99 17.54 -0.97
CA LEU A 152 14.48 18.48 -1.98
C LEU A 152 15.40 19.67 -2.22
N LYS A 153 16.00 20.25 -1.19
CA LYS A 153 16.97 21.36 -1.33
C LYS A 153 18.19 20.90 -2.14
N ILE A 154 18.71 19.71 -1.87
CA ILE A 154 19.85 19.16 -2.62
C ILE A 154 19.48 18.95 -4.10
N ILE A 155 18.31 18.36 -4.36
CA ILE A 155 17.81 18.10 -5.72
C ILE A 155 17.59 19.41 -6.49
N SER A 156 17.04 20.43 -5.84
CA SER A 156 16.77 21.74 -6.46
C SER A 156 18.04 22.53 -6.78
N GLN A 157 19.13 22.28 -6.06
CA GLN A 157 20.43 22.89 -6.30
C GLN A 157 21.22 22.21 -7.44
N TRP A 158 20.75 21.08 -7.90
CA TRP A 158 21.32 20.42 -9.06
C TRP A 158 21.02 21.22 -10.34
N HIS A 159 22.01 21.89 -10.85
CA HIS A 159 21.89 22.76 -12.03
C HIS A 159 21.81 22.02 -13.37
N GLU A 160 21.91 20.71 -13.38
CA GLU A 160 21.55 19.93 -14.57
C GLU A 160 20.05 20.05 -14.82
N PRO A 161 19.59 20.29 -16.06
CA PRO A 161 18.17 20.36 -16.36
C PRO A 161 17.55 18.98 -16.12
N ILE A 162 17.10 18.76 -14.89
CA ILE A 162 16.31 17.57 -14.55
C ILE A 162 15.16 17.55 -15.54
N SER A 163 15.16 16.55 -16.43
CA SER A 163 14.12 16.37 -17.43
C SER A 163 12.74 16.61 -16.80
N PRO A 164 11.80 17.30 -17.46
CA PRO A 164 10.45 17.50 -16.95
C PRO A 164 9.78 16.21 -16.45
N ARG A 165 10.12 15.06 -17.05
CA ARG A 165 9.69 13.73 -16.62
C ARG A 165 10.19 13.36 -15.21
N VAL A 166 11.43 13.71 -14.87
CA VAL A 166 11.99 13.43 -13.54
C VAL A 166 11.33 14.29 -12.47
N LYS A 167 11.10 15.58 -12.76
CA LYS A 167 10.35 16.48 -11.85
C LYS A 167 8.94 15.96 -11.59
N THR A 168 8.28 15.44 -12.61
CA THR A 168 6.93 14.87 -12.49
C THR A 168 6.94 13.56 -11.71
N ALA A 169 7.90 12.66 -11.96
CA ALA A 169 8.03 11.40 -11.24
C ALA A 169 8.35 11.60 -9.75
N ILE A 170 9.29 12.52 -9.42
CA ILE A 170 9.59 12.87 -8.03
C ILE A 170 8.36 13.49 -7.36
N LYS A 171 7.64 14.38 -8.04
CA LYS A 171 6.43 15.02 -7.51
C LYS A 171 5.29 14.03 -7.32
N SER A 172 5.07 13.09 -8.23
CA SER A 172 4.05 12.04 -8.10
C SER A 172 4.39 11.04 -7.01
N SER A 173 5.67 10.64 -6.88
CA SER A 173 6.12 9.75 -5.80
C SER A 173 6.01 10.42 -4.43
N SER A 174 6.38 11.70 -4.32
CA SER A 174 6.25 12.46 -3.07
C SER A 174 4.79 12.69 -2.68
N THR A 175 3.90 12.94 -3.65
CA THR A 175 2.46 13.09 -3.40
C THR A 175 1.84 11.75 -2.98
N SER A 176 2.26 10.64 -3.58
CA SER A 176 1.83 9.30 -3.21
C SER A 176 2.30 8.93 -1.81
N LEU A 177 3.57 9.15 -1.48
CA LEU A 177 4.14 8.87 -0.15
C LEU A 177 3.54 9.76 0.94
N ALA A 178 3.35 11.05 0.68
CA ALA A 178 2.71 11.97 1.62
C ALA A 178 1.24 11.61 1.86
N SER A 179 0.51 11.20 0.81
CA SER A 179 -0.90 10.79 0.93
C SER A 179 -1.06 9.48 1.72
N ILE A 180 -0.10 8.56 1.58
CA ILE A 180 -0.06 7.32 2.36
C ILE A 180 0.27 7.64 3.81
N GLY A 181 1.29 8.46 4.08
CA GLY A 181 1.64 8.89 5.44
C GLY A 181 0.49 9.58 6.18
N GLN A 182 -0.26 10.45 5.51
CA GLN A 182 -1.43 11.10 6.09
C GLN A 182 -2.61 10.15 6.37
N ARG A 183 -2.79 9.09 5.57
CA ARG A 183 -3.84 8.08 5.82
C ARG A 183 -3.55 7.18 7.02
N PHE A 184 -2.29 7.06 7.44
CA PHE A 184 -1.90 6.27 8.62
C PHE A 184 -1.80 7.08 9.91
N LEU A 185 -1.85 8.42 9.83
CA LEU A 185 -1.77 9.32 10.98
C LEU A 185 -3.13 9.87 11.45
N ASN A 186 -4.21 9.62 10.68
CA ASN A 186 -5.60 9.89 11.02
C ASN A 186 -6.37 8.59 11.26
#